data_946ff8bc09b6ee97a9f28e7b49cca23d
#
_entry.id   946ff8bc09b6ee97a9f28e7b49cca23d
#
_cell.length_a   1.000
_cell.length_b   1.000
_cell.length_c   1.000
_cell.angle_alpha   90.00
_cell.angle_beta   90.00
_cell.angle_gamma   90.00
#
_symmetry.space_group_name_H-M   'P 1'
#
loop_
_entity.id
_entity.type
_entity.pdbx_description
1 polymer ?
#
loop_
_entity_poly.entity_id
_entity_poly.type
_entity_poly.pdbx_seq_one_letter_code
_entity_poly.pdbx_strand_id
1 'polypeptide(L)'
;DLTDEIDRLKSVMTKEQFDRAMYRIFQRTGGHVRQTLRKDLPKEYHVRAGEVSSAVRGAKVTSGGGLGVGCSIPVVGARKSIGGSFRASGGAHGWNSLHRKYRVKSRIVKAAQSTLPQNMSSYGGNPPFRNLGSKLGGVTFTRKGKDRFPIVRVEGIAIPQMPMNRSEADVQQDIKVYMERRMEHEFQRMIAGGS
;
A
#
# COMPACT_ATOMS: atom_id res chain seq x y z
N ASP A 1 -26.03 9.90 -2.30
CA ASP A 1 -24.94 9.77 -3.28
C ASP A 1 -24.03 11.00 -3.21
N LEU A 2 -22.68 10.80 -3.44
CA LEU A 2 -21.72 11.93 -3.44
C LEU A 2 -22.09 13.02 -4.44
N THR A 3 -22.72 12.67 -5.55
CA THR A 3 -23.17 13.63 -6.57
C THR A 3 -24.28 14.52 -6.03
N ASP A 4 -25.25 13.94 -5.35
CA ASP A 4 -26.37 14.68 -4.77
C ASP A 4 -25.89 15.67 -3.70
N GLU A 5 -24.92 15.26 -2.88
CA GLU A 5 -24.31 16.14 -1.86
C GLU A 5 -23.50 17.29 -2.49
N ILE A 6 -22.80 17.03 -3.59
CA ILE A 6 -22.08 18.05 -4.35
C ILE A 6 -23.05 19.07 -4.93
N ASP A 7 -24.15 18.63 -5.53
CA ASP A 7 -25.13 19.51 -6.13
C ASP A 7 -25.91 20.32 -5.07
N ARG A 8 -26.15 19.70 -3.92
CA ARG A 8 -26.72 20.41 -2.74
C ARG A 8 -25.77 21.52 -2.25
N LEU A 9 -24.45 21.26 -2.17
CA LEU A 9 -23.48 22.29 -1.80
C LEU A 9 -23.42 23.42 -2.84
N LYS A 10 -23.45 23.10 -4.13
CA LYS A 10 -23.45 24.10 -5.20
C LYS A 10 -24.69 25.00 -5.18
N SER A 11 -25.85 24.47 -4.78
CA SER A 11 -27.13 25.26 -4.77
C SER A 11 -27.15 26.34 -3.68
N VAL A 12 -26.35 26.20 -2.63
CA VAL A 12 -26.35 27.09 -1.45
C VAL A 12 -25.10 27.97 -1.35
N MET A 13 -24.08 27.70 -2.15
CA MET A 13 -22.78 28.38 -2.06
C MET A 13 -22.47 29.20 -3.31
N THR A 14 -21.78 30.32 -3.12
CA THR A 14 -21.09 30.96 -4.25
C THR A 14 -19.96 30.07 -4.75
N LYS A 15 -19.53 30.25 -5.98
CA LYS A 15 -18.42 29.47 -6.56
C LYS A 15 -17.16 29.48 -5.67
N GLU A 16 -16.80 30.63 -5.14
CA GLU A 16 -15.62 30.75 -4.28
C GLU A 16 -15.77 30.02 -2.94
N GLN A 17 -16.97 30.09 -2.35
CA GLN A 17 -17.28 29.37 -1.11
C GLN A 17 -17.26 27.86 -1.34
N PHE A 18 -17.83 27.41 -2.47
CA PHE A 18 -17.80 26.01 -2.87
C PHE A 18 -16.38 25.50 -3.07
N ASP A 19 -15.54 26.22 -3.81
CA ASP A 19 -14.15 25.82 -4.05
C ASP A 19 -13.35 25.72 -2.74
N ARG A 20 -13.53 26.66 -1.80
CA ARG A 20 -12.91 26.61 -0.47
C ARG A 20 -13.43 25.43 0.37
N ALA A 21 -14.73 25.15 0.33
CA ALA A 21 -15.31 24.00 1.02
C ALA A 21 -14.76 22.70 0.48
N MET A 22 -14.76 22.52 -0.84
CA MET A 22 -14.22 21.33 -1.49
C MET A 22 -12.72 21.14 -1.20
N TYR A 23 -11.95 22.21 -1.20
CA TYR A 23 -10.53 22.15 -0.81
C TYR A 23 -10.37 21.60 0.61
N ARG A 24 -11.13 22.11 1.58
CA ARG A 24 -11.10 21.62 2.98
C ARG A 24 -11.54 20.17 3.10
N ILE A 25 -12.60 19.77 2.38
CA ILE A 25 -13.12 18.39 2.36
C ILE A 25 -12.01 17.45 1.86
N PHE A 26 -11.42 17.74 0.70
CA PHE A 26 -10.37 16.90 0.12
C PHE A 26 -9.09 16.86 0.97
N GLN A 27 -8.71 17.98 1.57
CA GLN A 27 -7.54 18.02 2.46
C GLN A 27 -7.74 17.11 3.68
N ARG A 28 -8.91 17.15 4.30
CA ARG A 28 -9.24 16.32 5.46
C ARG A 28 -9.41 14.85 5.08
N THR A 29 -10.06 14.57 3.97
CA THR A 29 -10.21 13.21 3.42
C THR A 29 -8.85 12.63 3.10
N GLY A 30 -7.97 13.37 2.47
CA GLY A 30 -6.60 12.92 2.19
C GLY A 30 -5.81 12.60 3.46
N GLY A 31 -5.99 13.40 4.52
CA GLY A 31 -5.41 13.13 5.85
C GLY A 31 -5.95 11.83 6.46
N HIS A 32 -7.27 11.62 6.39
CA HIS A 32 -7.94 10.41 6.87
C HIS A 32 -7.45 9.16 6.13
N VAL A 33 -7.50 9.15 4.81
CA VAL A 33 -7.04 8.02 3.97
C VAL A 33 -5.57 7.68 4.26
N ARG A 34 -4.72 8.68 4.41
CA ARG A 34 -3.32 8.47 4.79
C ARG A 34 -3.18 7.75 6.13
N GLN A 35 -3.98 8.12 7.12
CA GLN A 35 -3.97 7.47 8.43
C GLN A 35 -4.51 6.04 8.35
N THR A 36 -5.61 5.83 7.63
CA THR A 36 -6.20 4.51 7.40
C THR A 36 -5.20 3.56 6.74
N LEU A 37 -4.58 3.96 5.62
CA LEU A 37 -3.56 3.15 4.95
C LEU A 37 -2.38 2.79 5.87
N ARG A 38 -1.89 3.75 6.66
CA ARG A 38 -0.79 3.51 7.61
C ARG A 38 -1.15 2.55 8.72
N LYS A 39 -2.42 2.53 9.13
CA LYS A 39 -2.95 1.67 10.19
C LYS A 39 -3.27 0.27 9.69
N ASP A 40 -3.87 0.17 8.51
CA ASP A 40 -4.48 -1.08 8.04
C ASP A 40 -3.53 -1.94 7.21
N LEU A 41 -2.68 -1.35 6.37
CA LEU A 41 -1.69 -2.13 5.63
C LEU A 41 -0.78 -3.00 6.54
N PRO A 42 -0.25 -2.50 7.69
CA PRO A 42 0.51 -3.37 8.60
C PRO A 42 -0.34 -4.42 9.32
N LYS A 43 -1.69 -4.28 9.37
CA LYS A 43 -2.56 -5.33 9.92
C LYS A 43 -2.71 -6.50 8.96
N GLU A 44 -2.86 -6.21 7.66
CA GLU A 44 -3.05 -7.23 6.63
C GLU A 44 -1.75 -7.85 6.15
N TYR A 45 -0.73 -7.04 5.97
CA TYR A 45 0.56 -7.45 5.40
C TYR A 45 1.64 -7.57 6.47
N HIS A 46 2.58 -8.48 6.25
CA HIS A 46 3.81 -8.56 7.03
C HIS A 46 4.81 -7.49 6.58
N VAL A 47 4.47 -6.23 6.83
CA VAL A 47 5.29 -5.06 6.54
C VAL A 47 5.44 -4.21 7.81
N ARG A 48 6.57 -3.55 7.97
CA ARG A 48 6.81 -2.69 9.12
C ARG A 48 6.00 -1.40 9.00
N ALA A 49 5.34 -0.99 10.08
CA ALA A 49 4.55 0.25 10.10
C ALA A 49 5.37 1.48 9.69
N GLY A 50 6.65 1.56 10.06
CA GLY A 50 7.56 2.62 9.65
C GLY A 50 7.81 2.67 8.15
N GLU A 51 7.91 1.51 7.47
CA GLU A 51 8.07 1.45 6.02
C GLU A 51 6.81 1.94 5.30
N VAL A 52 5.63 1.54 5.78
CA VAL A 52 4.35 2.04 5.25
C VAL A 52 4.23 3.54 5.49
N SER A 53 4.57 4.00 6.69
CA SER A 53 4.51 5.42 7.05
C SER A 53 5.39 6.29 6.16
N SER A 54 6.56 5.79 5.78
CA SER A 54 7.48 6.48 4.85
C SER A 54 7.00 6.43 3.40
N ALA A 55 6.33 5.33 3.01
CA ALA A 55 5.84 5.14 1.65
C ALA A 55 4.59 5.97 1.35
N VAL A 56 3.66 6.10 2.30
CA VAL A 56 2.42 6.87 2.15
C VAL A 56 2.69 8.33 2.45
N ARG A 57 2.85 9.12 1.42
CA ARG A 57 3.17 10.56 1.51
C ARG A 57 1.95 11.41 1.89
N GLY A 58 2.16 12.70 2.09
CA GLY A 58 1.09 13.66 2.34
C GLY A 58 0.13 13.76 1.15
N ALA A 59 -1.14 13.98 1.45
CA ALA A 59 -2.14 14.28 0.43
C ALA A 59 -1.80 15.59 -0.28
N LYS A 60 -1.98 15.62 -1.59
CA LYS A 60 -1.86 16.82 -2.42
C LYS A 60 -3.25 17.15 -2.94
N VAL A 61 -3.77 18.31 -2.58
CA VAL A 61 -5.01 18.84 -3.12
C VAL A 61 -4.66 19.78 -4.26
N THR A 62 -5.25 19.54 -5.42
CA THR A 62 -5.13 20.39 -6.60
C THR A 62 -6.46 21.05 -6.87
N SER A 63 -6.49 22.38 -6.91
CA SER A 63 -7.61 23.13 -7.42
C SER A 63 -7.28 23.50 -8.87
N GLY A 64 -7.97 22.90 -9.83
CA GLY A 64 -7.77 23.18 -11.25
C GLY A 64 -8.86 24.15 -11.73
N GLY A 65 -8.48 25.29 -12.27
CA GLY A 65 -9.41 26.23 -12.89
C GLY A 65 -10.26 25.55 -13.97
N GLY A 66 -11.52 25.31 -13.67
CA GLY A 66 -12.50 24.71 -14.60
C GLY A 66 -12.63 23.17 -14.55
N LEU A 67 -11.66 22.44 -14.01
CA LEU A 67 -11.69 20.97 -13.95
C LEU A 67 -12.04 20.40 -12.55
N GLY A 68 -12.39 21.28 -11.60
CA GLY A 68 -12.76 20.85 -10.25
C GLY A 68 -11.57 20.73 -9.30
N VAL A 69 -11.87 20.31 -8.06
CA VAL A 69 -10.89 20.08 -7.00
C VAL A 69 -10.60 18.58 -6.92
N GLY A 70 -9.34 18.20 -6.90
CA GLY A 70 -8.91 16.81 -6.79
C GLY A 70 -7.96 16.60 -5.60
N CYS A 71 -7.88 15.36 -5.11
CA CYS A 71 -6.92 14.97 -4.09
C CYS A 71 -6.16 13.73 -4.54
N SER A 72 -4.84 13.77 -4.43
CA SER A 72 -4.00 12.61 -4.66
C SER A 72 -3.14 12.30 -3.44
N ILE A 73 -2.99 11.02 -3.14
CA ILE A 73 -2.14 10.54 -2.06
C ILE A 73 -1.04 9.69 -2.70
N PRO A 74 0.18 10.24 -2.87
CA PRO A 74 1.27 9.49 -3.45
C PRO A 74 1.69 8.36 -2.51
N VAL A 75 1.64 7.13 -2.99
CA VAL A 75 2.22 5.96 -2.31
C VAL A 75 3.42 5.51 -3.13
N VAL A 76 4.60 5.59 -2.55
CA VAL A 76 5.86 5.30 -3.24
C VAL A 76 6.62 4.18 -2.55
N GLY A 77 7.35 3.39 -3.30
CA GLY A 77 8.19 2.35 -2.72
C GLY A 77 8.60 1.30 -3.73
N ALA A 78 9.79 0.77 -3.55
CA ALA A 78 10.29 -0.38 -4.29
C ALA A 78 9.64 -1.68 -3.78
N ARG A 79 9.79 -2.75 -4.55
CA ARG A 79 9.43 -4.10 -4.12
C ARG A 79 10.17 -4.47 -2.85
N LYS A 80 9.52 -5.23 -1.99
CA LYS A 80 10.06 -5.62 -0.69
C LYS A 80 10.61 -7.04 -0.71
N SER A 81 11.75 -7.25 -0.07
CA SER A 81 12.40 -8.55 -0.04
C SER A 81 11.65 -9.57 0.81
N ILE A 82 11.61 -10.80 0.31
CA ILE A 82 11.10 -11.95 1.07
C ILE A 82 12.19 -12.40 2.04
N GLY A 83 11.84 -12.50 3.33
CA GLY A 83 12.75 -12.77 4.42
C GLY A 83 13.44 -11.53 5.02
N GLY A 84 13.38 -10.38 4.34
CA GLY A 84 13.80 -9.09 4.89
C GLY A 84 12.61 -8.29 5.42
N SER A 85 11.73 -7.83 4.54
CA SER A 85 10.51 -7.11 4.91
C SER A 85 9.35 -8.06 5.16
N PHE A 86 9.10 -9.02 4.25
CA PHE A 86 8.09 -10.05 4.46
C PHE A 86 8.66 -11.25 5.20
N ARG A 87 7.82 -11.97 5.95
CA ARG A 87 8.23 -13.20 6.62
C ARG A 87 8.52 -14.31 5.63
N ALA A 88 9.59 -15.05 5.89
CA ALA A 88 9.92 -16.27 5.18
C ALA A 88 10.28 -17.37 6.17
N SER A 89 9.97 -18.61 5.81
CA SER A 89 10.30 -19.79 6.58
C SER A 89 10.73 -20.94 5.66
N GLY A 90 11.34 -21.98 6.21
CA GLY A 90 11.89 -23.08 5.41
C GLY A 90 13.08 -22.64 4.56
N GLY A 91 13.51 -23.49 3.65
CA GLY A 91 14.60 -23.21 2.72
C GLY A 91 15.96 -22.94 3.36
N ALA A 92 16.05 -23.09 4.67
CA ALA A 92 17.30 -23.05 5.40
C ALA A 92 18.07 -24.32 5.10
N HIS A 93 19.36 -24.20 4.90
CA HIS A 93 20.22 -25.35 4.70
C HIS A 93 21.50 -25.21 5.54
N GLY A 94 21.94 -26.34 6.08
CA GLY A 94 23.30 -26.52 6.43
C GLY A 94 24.13 -26.97 5.20
N TRP A 95 25.41 -27.00 5.32
CA TRP A 95 26.37 -27.42 4.30
C TRP A 95 26.02 -28.78 3.61
N ASN A 96 25.32 -29.67 4.30
CA ASN A 96 25.01 -31.02 3.86
C ASN A 96 23.72 -31.18 3.05
N SER A 97 23.04 -30.10 2.65
CA SER A 97 21.74 -30.16 1.99
C SER A 97 21.79 -29.93 0.47
N LEU A 98 22.91 -30.17 -0.17
CA LEU A 98 23.16 -29.96 -1.61
C LEU A 98 22.13 -30.62 -2.55
N HIS A 99 21.45 -31.67 -2.10
CA HIS A 99 20.50 -32.45 -2.91
C HIS A 99 19.03 -32.29 -2.52
N ARG A 100 18.73 -31.46 -1.53
CA ARG A 100 17.32 -31.25 -1.12
C ARG A 100 16.72 -30.06 -1.86
N LYS A 101 15.54 -30.27 -2.44
CA LYS A 101 14.72 -29.17 -2.98
C LYS A 101 14.31 -28.27 -1.83
N TYR A 102 14.85 -27.07 -1.79
CA TYR A 102 14.45 -26.07 -0.80
C TYR A 102 13.01 -25.64 -1.04
N ARG A 103 12.21 -25.71 -0.01
CA ARG A 103 10.84 -25.17 -0.04
C ARG A 103 10.79 -23.95 0.84
N VAL A 104 11.03 -22.78 0.25
CA VAL A 104 10.87 -21.51 0.94
C VAL A 104 9.41 -21.16 0.94
N LYS A 105 8.86 -20.95 2.12
CA LYS A 105 7.51 -20.43 2.32
C LYS A 105 7.58 -18.94 2.59
N SER A 106 6.73 -18.16 1.96
CA SER A 106 6.59 -16.73 2.20
C SER A 106 5.24 -16.42 2.81
N ARG A 107 5.23 -15.42 3.68
CA ARG A 107 4.01 -14.86 4.22
C ARG A 107 4.04 -13.35 3.98
N ILE A 108 3.45 -12.93 2.86
CA ILE A 108 3.28 -11.54 2.48
C ILE A 108 2.05 -10.98 3.19
N VAL A 109 0.93 -11.67 3.02
CA VAL A 109 -0.32 -11.38 3.72
C VAL A 109 -0.36 -12.18 5.02
N LYS A 110 -0.84 -11.60 6.12
CA LYS A 110 -0.86 -12.27 7.43
C LYS A 110 -1.78 -13.48 7.46
N ALA A 111 -2.89 -13.43 6.73
CA ALA A 111 -3.86 -14.51 6.66
C ALA A 111 -3.42 -15.69 5.77
N ALA A 112 -2.37 -15.53 4.95
CA ALA A 112 -1.98 -16.54 3.98
C ALA A 112 -0.48 -16.81 3.96
N GLN A 113 -0.11 -18.06 3.80
CA GLN A 113 1.26 -18.49 3.56
C GLN A 113 1.32 -19.23 2.23
N SER A 114 2.28 -18.90 1.38
CA SER A 114 2.50 -19.55 0.10
C SER A 114 3.91 -20.13 0.01
N THR A 115 4.04 -21.25 -0.67
CA THR A 115 5.35 -21.80 -1.02
C THR A 115 5.83 -21.14 -2.31
N LEU A 116 7.05 -20.64 -2.31
CA LEU A 116 7.64 -20.06 -3.51
C LEU A 116 7.85 -21.13 -4.59
N PRO A 117 7.66 -20.80 -5.86
CA PRO A 117 7.92 -21.73 -6.96
C PRO A 117 9.34 -22.26 -6.93
N GLN A 118 9.52 -23.55 -7.26
CA GLN A 118 10.85 -24.14 -7.39
C GLN A 118 11.56 -23.71 -8.69
N ASN A 119 10.77 -23.33 -9.69
CA ASN A 119 11.24 -22.72 -10.91
C ASN A 119 10.90 -21.23 -10.88
N MET A 120 11.84 -20.39 -10.57
CA MET A 120 11.67 -18.94 -10.54
C MET A 120 12.05 -18.36 -11.91
N SER A 121 11.18 -18.54 -12.92
CA SER A 121 11.44 -18.13 -14.30
C SER A 121 11.89 -16.68 -14.44
N SER A 122 11.26 -15.76 -13.70
CA SER A 122 11.64 -14.34 -13.66
C SER A 122 13.05 -14.06 -13.16
N TYR A 123 13.72 -15.08 -12.57
CA TYR A 123 15.05 -14.97 -11.97
C TYR A 123 16.04 -15.99 -12.54
N GLY A 124 15.74 -16.64 -13.67
CA GLY A 124 16.63 -17.63 -14.31
C GLY A 124 16.31 -19.09 -14.00
N GLY A 125 15.10 -19.39 -13.51
CA GLY A 125 14.57 -20.75 -13.40
C GLY A 125 15.12 -21.59 -12.24
N ASN A 126 15.88 -21.00 -11.32
CA ASN A 126 16.47 -21.71 -10.18
C ASN A 126 15.58 -21.64 -8.92
N PRO A 127 15.65 -22.68 -8.04
CA PRO A 127 14.90 -22.68 -6.80
C PRO A 127 15.36 -21.58 -5.83
N PRO A 128 14.44 -20.99 -5.07
CA PRO A 128 14.77 -20.01 -4.04
C PRO A 128 15.42 -20.70 -2.83
N PHE A 129 16.35 -20.01 -2.18
CA PHE A 129 17.00 -20.44 -0.96
C PHE A 129 17.16 -19.30 0.03
N ARG A 130 17.36 -19.62 1.32
CA ARG A 130 17.60 -18.64 2.38
C ARG A 130 18.96 -18.89 3.00
N ASN A 131 19.69 -17.82 3.27
CA ASN A 131 20.94 -17.89 4.01
C ASN A 131 20.71 -17.39 5.45
N LEU A 132 20.64 -18.31 6.40
CA LEU A 132 20.37 -18.00 7.81
C LEU A 132 21.63 -17.66 8.61
N GLY A 133 22.80 -18.11 8.15
CA GLY A 133 24.07 -17.98 8.87
C GLY A 133 24.88 -16.73 8.54
N SER A 134 24.31 -15.79 7.76
CA SER A 134 25.04 -14.59 7.34
C SER A 134 24.41 -13.31 7.87
N LYS A 135 25.16 -12.19 7.77
CA LYS A 135 24.66 -10.82 8.00
C LYS A 135 23.42 -10.48 7.15
N LEU A 136 23.08 -11.32 6.17
CA LEU A 136 21.92 -11.16 5.28
C LEU A 136 20.60 -11.63 5.92
N GLY A 137 20.61 -12.08 7.17
CA GLY A 137 19.44 -12.16 8.05
C GLY A 137 18.25 -12.97 7.53
N GLY A 138 18.47 -14.07 6.81
CA GLY A 138 17.39 -14.94 6.34
C GLY A 138 16.65 -14.43 5.10
N VAL A 139 17.18 -13.43 4.42
CA VAL A 139 16.67 -12.97 3.11
C VAL A 139 16.68 -14.10 2.11
N THR A 140 15.66 -14.16 1.27
CA THR A 140 15.51 -15.16 0.22
C THR A 140 16.24 -14.71 -1.04
N PHE A 141 17.00 -15.62 -1.62
CA PHE A 141 17.75 -15.43 -2.85
C PHE A 141 17.43 -16.54 -3.85
N THR A 142 17.75 -16.30 -5.11
CA THR A 142 17.84 -17.31 -6.16
C THR A 142 19.05 -17.04 -7.03
N ARG A 143 19.45 -18.02 -7.86
CA ARG A 143 20.58 -17.89 -8.78
C ARG A 143 20.10 -17.48 -10.16
N LYS A 144 20.85 -16.61 -10.84
CA LYS A 144 20.53 -16.23 -12.22
C LYS A 144 20.84 -17.31 -13.25
N GLY A 145 21.80 -18.18 -12.96
CA GLY A 145 22.28 -19.20 -13.87
C GLY A 145 22.63 -20.50 -13.13
N LYS A 146 23.38 -21.37 -13.80
CA LYS A 146 23.86 -22.64 -13.23
C LYS A 146 24.99 -22.45 -12.20
N ASP A 147 25.68 -21.33 -12.29
CA ASP A 147 26.81 -21.01 -11.44
C ASP A 147 26.40 -20.59 -10.03
N ARG A 148 27.38 -20.63 -9.10
CA ARG A 148 27.20 -20.20 -7.72
C ARG A 148 26.80 -18.72 -7.64
N PHE A 149 27.29 -17.88 -8.51
CA PHE A 149 27.02 -16.45 -8.65
C PHE A 149 26.63 -16.10 -10.10
N PRO A 150 25.91 -15.01 -10.36
CA PRO A 150 25.34 -14.10 -9.38
C PRO A 150 24.07 -14.64 -8.71
N ILE A 151 23.88 -14.27 -7.44
CA ILE A 151 22.63 -14.46 -6.73
C ILE A 151 21.80 -13.17 -6.75
N VAL A 152 20.50 -13.31 -6.83
CA VAL A 152 19.56 -12.17 -6.80
C VAL A 152 18.58 -12.35 -5.66
N ARG A 153 18.18 -11.22 -5.07
CA ARG A 153 17.18 -11.21 -4.01
C ARG A 153 15.81 -11.49 -4.59
N VAL A 154 15.04 -12.35 -3.92
CA VAL A 154 13.64 -12.59 -4.27
C VAL A 154 12.79 -11.54 -3.61
N GLU A 155 11.98 -10.87 -4.42
CA GLU A 155 11.14 -9.76 -4.00
C GLU A 155 9.66 -10.14 -4.11
N GLY A 156 8.85 -9.60 -3.21
CA GLY A 156 7.41 -9.66 -3.25
C GLY A 156 6.82 -8.37 -3.84
N ILE A 157 5.62 -8.04 -3.39
CA ILE A 157 4.91 -6.83 -3.83
C ILE A 157 5.54 -5.55 -3.27
N ALA A 158 5.33 -4.45 -3.97
CA ALA A 158 5.64 -3.10 -3.46
C ALA A 158 4.50 -2.56 -2.60
N ILE A 159 4.81 -1.63 -1.68
CA ILE A 159 3.79 -1.00 -0.84
C ILE A 159 2.69 -0.33 -1.67
N PRO A 160 2.96 0.36 -2.80
CA PRO A 160 1.92 0.92 -3.65
C PRO A 160 0.89 -0.08 -4.19
N GLN A 161 1.26 -1.34 -4.32
CA GLN A 161 0.38 -2.40 -4.82
C GLN A 161 -0.53 -3.00 -3.73
N MET A 162 -0.20 -2.79 -2.46
CA MET A 162 -0.94 -3.41 -1.35
C MET A 162 -2.40 -2.92 -1.24
N PRO A 163 -2.69 -1.60 -1.30
CA PRO A 163 -4.07 -1.12 -1.24
C PRO A 163 -4.94 -1.66 -2.38
N MET A 164 -4.35 -1.82 -3.57
CA MET A 164 -5.07 -2.25 -4.78
C MET A 164 -5.44 -3.73 -4.78
N ASN A 165 -4.74 -4.57 -3.99
CA ASN A 165 -4.91 -6.02 -4.10
C ASN A 165 -6.01 -6.59 -3.20
N ARG A 166 -6.25 -6.04 -2.02
CA ARG A 166 -7.19 -6.63 -1.05
C ARG A 166 -8.06 -5.63 -0.32
N SER A 167 -7.52 -4.47 0.01
CA SER A 167 -8.21 -3.46 0.81
C SER A 167 -8.89 -2.42 -0.05
N GLU A 168 -8.87 -2.54 -1.39
CA GLU A 168 -9.35 -1.48 -2.28
C GLU A 168 -10.82 -1.15 -2.04
N ALA A 169 -11.69 -2.16 -1.99
CA ALA A 169 -13.12 -1.96 -1.78
C ALA A 169 -13.41 -1.34 -0.41
N ASP A 170 -12.75 -1.83 0.65
CA ASP A 170 -12.94 -1.32 2.00
C ASP A 170 -12.41 0.11 2.13
N VAL A 171 -11.26 0.39 1.52
CA VAL A 171 -10.67 1.75 1.48
C VAL A 171 -11.57 2.70 0.70
N GLN A 172 -12.10 2.29 -0.44
CA GLN A 172 -13.03 3.11 -1.23
C GLN A 172 -14.31 3.41 -0.46
N GLN A 173 -14.88 2.43 0.21
CA GLN A 173 -16.08 2.60 1.04
C GLN A 173 -15.82 3.55 2.22
N ASP A 174 -14.69 3.39 2.92
CA ASP A 174 -14.29 4.28 4.01
C ASP A 174 -14.11 5.73 3.53
N ILE A 175 -13.47 5.92 2.37
CA ILE A 175 -13.31 7.23 1.74
C ILE A 175 -14.67 7.86 1.46
N LYS A 176 -15.58 7.09 0.83
CA LYS A 176 -16.92 7.57 0.49
C LYS A 176 -17.67 8.04 1.72
N VAL A 177 -17.79 7.18 2.73
CA VAL A 177 -18.48 7.50 3.99
C VAL A 177 -17.85 8.71 4.69
N TYR A 178 -16.52 8.78 4.71
CA TYR A 178 -15.84 9.93 5.31
C TYR A 178 -16.11 11.23 4.54
N MET A 179 -16.08 11.19 3.21
CA MET A 179 -16.38 12.36 2.37
C MET A 179 -17.82 12.85 2.57
N GLU A 180 -18.79 11.96 2.52
CA GLU A 180 -20.21 12.29 2.75
C GLU A 180 -20.40 13.01 4.09
N ARG A 181 -19.81 12.48 5.17
CA ARG A 181 -19.83 13.13 6.49
C ARG A 181 -19.17 14.51 6.48
N ARG A 182 -18.09 14.69 5.75
CA ARG A 182 -17.40 15.99 5.66
C ARG A 182 -18.19 17.00 4.83
N MET A 183 -18.87 16.56 3.78
CA MET A 183 -19.76 17.41 2.98
C MET A 183 -20.93 17.91 3.82
N GLU A 184 -21.60 17.02 4.56
CA GLU A 184 -22.67 17.41 5.47
C GLU A 184 -22.20 18.42 6.53
N HIS A 185 -21.02 18.19 7.10
CA HIS A 185 -20.45 19.15 8.06
C HIS A 185 -20.19 20.53 7.46
N GLU A 186 -19.66 20.61 6.24
CA GLU A 186 -19.45 21.92 5.57
C GLU A 186 -20.80 22.56 5.20
N PHE A 187 -21.79 21.78 4.82
CA PHE A 187 -23.15 22.27 4.56
C PHE A 187 -23.77 22.89 5.82
N GLN A 188 -23.73 22.17 6.96
CA GLN A 188 -24.24 22.68 8.22
C GLN A 188 -23.53 23.96 8.68
N ARG A 189 -22.22 24.01 8.49
CA ARG A 189 -21.41 25.18 8.80
C ARG A 189 -21.85 26.41 8.00
N MET A 190 -22.16 26.22 6.71
CA MET A 190 -22.61 27.33 5.85
C MET A 190 -23.98 27.83 6.24
N ILE A 191 -24.94 26.96 6.56
CA ILE A 191 -26.26 27.34 7.04
C ILE A 191 -26.15 28.11 8.36
N ALA A 192 -25.22 27.72 9.24
CA ALA A 192 -25.01 28.42 10.52
C ALA A 192 -24.28 29.76 10.38
N GLY A 193 -24.06 30.27 9.15
CA GLY A 193 -23.42 31.58 8.91
C GLY A 193 -21.91 31.59 9.04
N GLY A 194 -21.29 30.44 9.02
CA GLY A 194 -19.81 30.28 9.04
C GLY A 194 -19.18 30.57 7.66
N SER A 195 -18.53 31.69 7.53
CA SER A 195 -17.70 32.05 6.35
C SER A 195 -16.36 31.31 6.34
#